data_6862b319d89e6c90f95589f4a18d3f50
#
_entry.id   6862b319d89e6c90f95589f4a18d3f50
#
_cell.length_a   1.000
_cell.length_b   1.000
_cell.length_c   1.000
_cell.angle_alpha   90.00
_cell.angle_beta   90.00
_cell.angle_gamma   90.00
#
_symmetry.space_group_name_H-M   'P 1'
#
loop_
_entity.id
_entity.type
_entity.pdbx_description
1 polymer ?
#
loop_
_entity_poly.entity_id
_entity_poly.type
_entity_poly.pdbx_seq_one_letter_code
_entity_poly.pdbx_strand_id
1 'polypeptide(L)'
;MTNTMKSLLALCLFCGAAAVSTAETPVRHTSFKPGEIWTDNNGVHINAHGGGILYDKGTYYWYGEHKVEGDAGNRAQVGVHCYSSRDLYNWKDEGIALKVVEGDNSHPIAKGCILERPKVVYNKKTKKYVMWFHLELRGKGYGSAYAGVATATKPTGPFTFLKAGRVNPGKWPLNLDKKD
;
A
#
# COMPACT_ATOMS: atom_id res chain seq x y z
N MET A 1 69.56 -42.50 13.92
CA MET A 1 68.73 -42.34 12.69
C MET A 1 67.54 -41.48 13.05
N THR A 2 67.63 -40.18 12.87
CA THR A 2 66.63 -39.17 13.25
C THR A 2 66.04 -38.55 11.98
N ASN A 3 64.76 -38.86 11.71
CA ASN A 3 64.02 -38.30 10.59
C ASN A 3 63.33 -37.00 11.05
N THR A 4 63.75 -35.89 10.51
CA THR A 4 63.15 -34.56 10.70
C THR A 4 62.09 -34.33 9.63
N MET A 5 60.84 -34.31 10.01
CA MET A 5 59.69 -33.93 9.14
C MET A 5 59.62 -32.40 9.09
N LYS A 6 59.79 -31.81 7.93
CA LYS A 6 59.61 -30.38 7.67
C LYS A 6 58.11 -30.16 7.36
N SER A 7 57.38 -29.48 8.25
CA SER A 7 56.01 -28.97 7.99
C SER A 7 56.09 -27.77 7.08
N LEU A 8 55.45 -27.83 5.93
CA LEU A 8 55.22 -26.72 5.00
C LEU A 8 53.90 -26.04 5.40
N LEU A 9 53.97 -24.83 5.92
CA LEU A 9 52.79 -24.01 6.23
C LEU A 9 52.36 -23.25 4.96
N ALA A 10 51.27 -23.67 4.33
CA ALA A 10 50.69 -22.96 3.20
C ALA A 10 49.80 -21.81 3.72
N LEU A 11 50.23 -20.59 3.47
CA LEU A 11 49.50 -19.38 3.80
C LEU A 11 48.52 -19.07 2.63
N CYS A 12 47.22 -19.40 2.78
CA CYS A 12 46.20 -18.98 1.84
C CYS A 12 45.83 -17.53 2.09
N LEU A 13 46.26 -16.63 1.20
CA LEU A 13 45.75 -15.28 1.12
C LEU A 13 44.32 -15.32 0.55
N PHE A 14 43.30 -15.12 1.36
CA PHE A 14 41.94 -14.82 0.93
C PHE A 14 41.89 -13.34 0.51
N CYS A 15 41.96 -13.05 -0.78
CA CYS A 15 41.60 -11.75 -1.35
C CYS A 15 40.08 -11.65 -1.35
N GLY A 16 39.52 -11.08 -0.29
CA GLY A 16 38.10 -10.70 -0.24
C GLY A 16 37.84 -9.52 -1.17
N ALA A 17 37.26 -9.76 -2.34
CA ALA A 17 36.74 -8.70 -3.19
C ALA A 17 35.50 -8.12 -2.49
N ALA A 18 35.65 -6.92 -1.91
CA ALA A 18 34.51 -6.13 -1.44
C ALA A 18 33.70 -5.70 -2.66
N ALA A 19 32.49 -6.26 -2.84
CA ALA A 19 31.54 -5.79 -3.82
C ALA A 19 31.09 -4.38 -3.40
N VAL A 20 31.54 -3.36 -4.11
CA VAL A 20 31.04 -1.99 -3.96
C VAL A 20 29.64 -1.97 -4.58
N SER A 21 28.61 -2.04 -3.74
CA SER A 21 27.23 -1.77 -4.16
C SER A 21 27.15 -0.28 -4.51
N THR A 22 27.09 0.03 -5.81
CA THR A 22 26.72 1.36 -6.26
C THR A 22 25.23 1.55 -5.98
N ALA A 23 24.90 2.25 -4.89
CA ALA A 23 23.52 2.70 -4.68
C ALA A 23 23.16 3.64 -5.84
N GLU A 24 22.21 3.23 -6.68
CA GLU A 24 21.66 4.10 -7.72
C GLU A 24 21.10 5.37 -7.07
N THR A 25 21.47 6.52 -7.62
CA THR A 25 20.94 7.80 -7.15
C THR A 25 19.43 7.82 -7.36
N PRO A 26 18.60 8.09 -6.35
CA PRO A 26 17.14 8.09 -6.50
C PRO A 26 16.73 9.05 -7.63
N VAL A 27 15.88 8.58 -8.54
CA VAL A 27 15.34 9.41 -9.63
C VAL A 27 14.54 10.55 -9.00
N ARG A 28 14.93 11.80 -9.30
CA ARG A 28 14.21 12.98 -8.82
C ARG A 28 13.34 13.55 -9.93
N HIS A 29 12.04 13.53 -9.72
CA HIS A 29 11.07 14.16 -10.60
C HIS A 29 10.96 15.67 -10.28
N THR A 30 10.91 16.50 -11.34
CA THR A 30 10.76 17.96 -11.23
C THR A 30 9.47 18.48 -11.87
N SER A 31 8.71 17.57 -12.51
CA SER A 31 7.43 17.87 -13.16
C SER A 31 6.59 16.62 -13.27
N PHE A 32 5.29 16.79 -13.50
CA PHE A 32 4.42 15.69 -13.94
C PHE A 32 4.70 15.37 -15.41
N LYS A 33 4.74 14.06 -15.72
CA LYS A 33 4.91 13.55 -17.08
C LYS A 33 3.79 12.58 -17.41
N PRO A 34 2.64 13.08 -17.87
CA PRO A 34 1.49 12.24 -18.19
C PRO A 34 1.85 11.16 -19.21
N GLY A 35 1.44 9.91 -18.96
CA GLY A 35 1.72 8.77 -19.82
C GLY A 35 3.05 8.06 -19.57
N GLU A 36 3.95 8.63 -18.76
CA GLU A 36 5.16 7.93 -18.32
C GLU A 36 4.91 7.16 -17.01
N ILE A 37 5.70 6.11 -16.80
CA ILE A 37 5.70 5.38 -15.51
C ILE A 37 6.26 6.31 -14.44
N TRP A 38 5.47 6.51 -13.38
CA TRP A 38 5.86 7.31 -12.24
C TRP A 38 6.41 6.40 -11.12
N THR A 39 7.66 6.60 -10.76
CA THR A 39 8.35 5.78 -9.77
C THR A 39 8.43 6.47 -8.41
N ASP A 40 8.48 5.65 -7.36
CA ASP A 40 8.77 6.09 -6.01
C ASP A 40 10.28 6.29 -5.75
N ASN A 41 10.65 6.57 -4.51
CA ASN A 41 12.04 6.77 -4.09
C ASN A 41 12.94 5.52 -4.25
N ASN A 42 12.36 4.35 -4.47
CA ASN A 42 13.08 3.11 -4.71
C ASN A 42 13.20 2.78 -6.21
N GLY A 43 12.70 3.66 -7.09
CA GLY A 43 12.62 3.40 -8.53
C GLY A 43 11.50 2.44 -8.93
N VAL A 44 10.59 2.11 -8.02
CA VAL A 44 9.48 1.18 -8.26
C VAL A 44 8.24 1.97 -8.71
N HIS A 45 7.49 1.43 -9.67
CA HIS A 45 6.25 2.02 -10.14
C HIS A 45 5.26 2.22 -8.97
N ILE A 46 4.75 3.45 -8.82
CA ILE A 46 3.73 3.78 -7.81
C ILE A 46 2.45 2.98 -8.07
N ASN A 47 2.06 2.16 -7.11
CA ASN A 47 0.87 1.32 -7.17
C ASN A 47 -0.20 1.84 -6.18
N ALA A 48 -0.94 2.86 -6.62
CA ALA A 48 -1.93 3.57 -5.80
C ALA A 48 -3.19 3.89 -6.61
N HIS A 49 -3.80 2.86 -7.24
CA HIS A 49 -4.98 2.99 -8.08
C HIS A 49 -6.18 3.56 -7.30
N GLY A 50 -7.01 4.38 -7.97
CA GLY A 50 -8.24 4.94 -7.40
C GLY A 50 -8.03 5.82 -6.16
N GLY A 51 -6.83 6.32 -5.97
CA GLY A 51 -6.35 6.89 -4.73
C GLY A 51 -6.98 8.21 -4.27
N GLY A 52 -6.58 8.62 -3.09
CA GLY A 52 -6.86 9.91 -2.48
C GLY A 52 -5.66 10.46 -1.76
N ILE A 53 -5.57 11.78 -1.70
CA ILE A 53 -4.46 12.48 -1.04
C ILE A 53 -4.98 13.17 0.22
N LEU A 54 -4.26 12.97 1.34
CA LEU A 54 -4.37 13.73 2.56
C LEU A 54 -3.17 14.67 2.66
N TYR A 55 -3.41 15.96 2.96
CA TYR A 55 -2.35 16.86 3.39
C TYR A 55 -2.40 17.03 4.91
N ASP A 56 -1.30 16.73 5.58
CA ASP A 56 -1.16 16.88 7.02
C ASP A 56 0.25 17.35 7.39
N LYS A 57 0.36 18.44 8.11
CA LYS A 57 1.61 19.00 8.67
C LYS A 57 2.76 19.11 7.67
N GLY A 58 2.48 19.65 6.48
CA GLY A 58 3.49 19.88 5.44
C GLY A 58 3.84 18.65 4.60
N THR A 59 3.11 17.56 4.76
CA THR A 59 3.32 16.32 4.01
C THR A 59 2.04 15.87 3.34
N TYR A 60 2.12 15.47 2.08
CA TYR A 60 1.06 14.82 1.32
C TYR A 60 1.17 13.32 1.51
N TYR A 61 0.06 12.65 1.75
CA TYR A 61 -0.03 11.19 1.85
C TYR A 61 -0.99 10.70 0.79
N TRP A 62 -0.50 9.89 -0.14
CA TRP A 62 -1.30 9.29 -1.20
C TRP A 62 -1.64 7.85 -0.84
N TYR A 63 -2.92 7.54 -0.75
CA TYR A 63 -3.43 6.20 -0.49
C TYR A 63 -4.11 5.68 -1.74
N GLY A 64 -3.82 4.45 -2.12
CA GLY A 64 -4.47 3.81 -3.26
C GLY A 64 -4.44 2.29 -3.15
N GLU A 65 -5.22 1.66 -4.00
CA GLU A 65 -5.24 0.20 -4.11
C GLU A 65 -3.90 -0.31 -4.62
N HIS A 66 -3.28 -1.24 -3.90
CA HIS A 66 -2.10 -1.94 -4.39
C HIS A 66 -2.53 -3.23 -5.08
N LYS A 67 -2.53 -3.22 -6.40
CA LYS A 67 -2.85 -4.37 -7.23
C LYS A 67 -1.58 -5.15 -7.56
N VAL A 68 -1.67 -6.47 -7.48
CA VAL A 68 -0.62 -7.38 -7.95
C VAL A 68 -0.95 -7.89 -9.35
N GLU A 69 0.05 -8.30 -10.10
CA GLU A 69 -0.12 -8.86 -11.43
C GLU A 69 -0.94 -10.17 -11.39
N GLY A 70 -1.62 -10.44 -12.48
CA GLY A 70 -2.42 -11.64 -12.69
C GLY A 70 -3.84 -11.37 -13.16
N ASP A 71 -4.59 -12.43 -13.46
CA ASP A 71 -5.90 -12.38 -14.11
C ASP A 71 -7.06 -12.09 -13.15
N ALA A 72 -6.79 -11.92 -11.85
CA ALA A 72 -7.84 -11.72 -10.87
C ALA A 72 -8.45 -10.30 -10.87
N GLY A 73 -7.94 -9.37 -11.70
CA GLY A 73 -8.46 -8.01 -11.87
C GLY A 73 -8.52 -7.26 -10.54
N ASN A 74 -9.66 -6.66 -10.21
CA ASN A 74 -9.82 -5.88 -8.96
C ASN A 74 -9.71 -6.70 -7.67
N ARG A 75 -9.71 -8.03 -7.75
CA ARG A 75 -9.46 -8.93 -6.61
C ARG A 75 -7.99 -9.22 -6.38
N ALA A 76 -7.12 -8.87 -7.37
CA ALA A 76 -5.67 -9.03 -7.30
C ALA A 76 -5.04 -7.90 -6.50
N GLN A 77 -5.37 -7.79 -5.21
CA GLN A 77 -4.84 -6.74 -4.35
C GLN A 77 -4.38 -7.27 -3.00
N VAL A 78 -3.46 -6.54 -2.38
CA VAL A 78 -2.94 -6.83 -1.04
C VAL A 78 -3.41 -5.82 0.00
N GLY A 79 -4.12 -4.78 -0.42
CA GLY A 79 -4.66 -3.73 0.45
C GLY A 79 -4.43 -2.32 -0.08
N VAL A 80 -4.39 -1.35 0.82
CA VAL A 80 -4.12 0.06 0.52
C VAL A 80 -2.66 0.38 0.75
N HIS A 81 -1.97 0.84 -0.29
CA HIS A 81 -0.62 1.37 -0.20
C HIS A 81 -0.64 2.84 0.22
N CYS A 82 0.39 3.28 0.94
CA CYS A 82 0.62 4.68 1.30
C CYS A 82 1.97 5.14 0.76
N TYR A 83 1.96 6.31 0.14
CA TYR A 83 3.17 7.04 -0.23
C TYR A 83 3.13 8.42 0.41
N SER A 84 4.29 9.00 0.72
CA SER A 84 4.40 10.36 1.25
C SER A 84 5.25 11.26 0.36
N SER A 85 4.90 12.55 0.29
CA SER A 85 5.61 13.55 -0.51
C SER A 85 5.54 14.93 0.14
N ARG A 86 6.52 15.79 -0.16
CA ARG A 86 6.49 17.21 0.21
C ARG A 86 6.28 18.14 -0.98
N ASP A 87 6.35 17.60 -2.21
CA ASP A 87 6.30 18.38 -3.45
C ASP A 87 5.32 17.84 -4.50
N LEU A 88 4.64 16.71 -4.22
CA LEU A 88 3.74 15.99 -5.12
C LEU A 88 4.43 15.33 -6.33
N TYR A 89 5.72 15.51 -6.50
CA TYR A 89 6.50 14.91 -7.59
C TYR A 89 7.27 13.68 -7.14
N ASN A 90 7.87 13.77 -5.93
CA ASN A 90 8.75 12.75 -5.39
C ASN A 90 8.05 12.05 -4.22
N TRP A 91 7.74 10.79 -4.41
CA TRP A 91 6.98 9.99 -3.45
C TRP A 91 7.87 8.97 -2.77
N LYS A 92 7.84 8.97 -1.46
CA LYS A 92 8.47 7.95 -0.63
C LYS A 92 7.48 6.83 -0.40
N ASP A 93 7.91 5.60 -0.62
CA ASP A 93 7.15 4.40 -0.25
C ASP A 93 7.06 4.29 1.29
N GLU A 94 5.85 4.27 1.82
CA GLU A 94 5.54 4.05 3.24
C GLU A 94 4.95 2.65 3.50
N GLY A 95 4.79 1.84 2.45
CA GLY A 95 4.30 0.47 2.51
C GLY A 95 2.78 0.34 2.54
N ILE A 96 2.30 -0.86 2.87
CA ILE A 96 0.87 -1.16 2.91
C ILE A 96 0.26 -0.63 4.21
N ALA A 97 -0.53 0.43 4.10
CA ALA A 97 -1.19 1.08 5.23
C ALA A 97 -2.37 0.28 5.80
N LEU A 98 -3.14 -0.43 4.95
CA LEU A 98 -4.21 -1.35 5.35
C LEU A 98 -4.06 -2.64 4.55
N LYS A 99 -3.75 -3.75 5.20
CA LYS A 99 -3.63 -5.07 4.56
C LYS A 99 -4.98 -5.77 4.51
N VAL A 100 -5.23 -6.53 3.42
CA VAL A 100 -6.30 -7.54 3.41
C VAL A 100 -5.98 -8.65 4.42
N VAL A 101 -7.01 -9.31 4.93
CA VAL A 101 -6.86 -10.41 5.89
C VAL A 101 -6.66 -11.72 5.13
N GLU A 102 -5.59 -12.44 5.44
CA GLU A 102 -5.31 -13.77 4.93
C GLU A 102 -5.66 -14.83 5.99
N GLY A 103 -6.08 -16.00 5.53
CA GLY A 103 -6.41 -17.13 6.42
C GLY A 103 -7.83 -17.11 6.99
N ASP A 104 -8.53 -15.99 7.02
CA ASP A 104 -9.94 -15.88 7.41
C ASP A 104 -10.79 -15.37 6.25
N ASN A 105 -11.43 -16.30 5.54
CA ASN A 105 -12.28 -15.98 4.40
C ASN A 105 -13.62 -15.33 4.78
N SER A 106 -13.99 -15.34 6.05
CA SER A 106 -15.22 -14.72 6.57
C SER A 106 -15.03 -13.24 6.91
N HIS A 107 -13.79 -12.80 7.05
CA HIS A 107 -13.48 -11.41 7.37
C HIS A 107 -13.92 -10.47 6.22
N PRO A 108 -14.54 -9.31 6.50
CA PRO A 108 -15.03 -8.41 5.47
C PRO A 108 -13.96 -7.98 4.45
N ILE A 109 -12.72 -7.73 4.89
CA ILE A 109 -11.59 -7.44 4.01
C ILE A 109 -10.68 -8.66 3.79
N ALA A 110 -11.28 -9.87 3.68
CA ALA A 110 -10.53 -11.08 3.35
C ALA A 110 -9.85 -10.96 1.98
N LYS A 111 -8.70 -11.61 1.80
CA LYS A 111 -8.02 -11.71 0.50
C LYS A 111 -8.99 -12.14 -0.61
N GLY A 112 -9.02 -11.40 -1.72
CA GLY A 112 -10.00 -11.58 -2.80
C GLY A 112 -11.28 -10.77 -2.62
N CYS A 113 -11.39 -9.91 -1.58
CA CYS A 113 -12.33 -8.79 -1.56
C CYS A 113 -11.94 -7.76 -2.62
N ILE A 114 -12.84 -6.81 -2.92
CA ILE A 114 -12.52 -5.63 -3.73
C ILE A 114 -12.56 -4.43 -2.79
N LEU A 115 -11.41 -3.79 -2.59
CA LEU A 115 -11.24 -2.62 -1.74
C LEU A 115 -10.78 -1.47 -2.63
N GLU A 116 -11.60 -0.43 -2.77
CA GLU A 116 -11.38 0.63 -3.75
C GLU A 116 -11.53 2.02 -3.15
N ARG A 117 -10.92 2.99 -3.83
CA ARG A 117 -11.08 4.43 -3.62
C ARG A 117 -10.88 4.86 -2.16
N PRO A 118 -9.78 4.47 -1.51
CA PRO A 118 -9.52 4.87 -0.13
C PRO A 118 -9.42 6.39 0.00
N LYS A 119 -10.06 6.93 1.04
CA LYS A 119 -9.96 8.34 1.44
C LYS A 119 -9.66 8.39 2.93
N VAL A 120 -8.67 9.18 3.31
CA VAL A 120 -8.24 9.33 4.70
C VAL A 120 -8.49 10.77 5.16
N VAL A 121 -9.04 10.90 6.36
CA VAL A 121 -9.21 12.17 7.05
C VAL A 121 -8.69 12.07 8.48
N TYR A 122 -8.18 13.18 9.01
CA TYR A 122 -7.80 13.24 10.42
C TYR A 122 -9.00 13.68 11.27
N ASN A 123 -9.38 12.86 12.24
CA ASN A 123 -10.43 13.17 13.18
C ASN A 123 -9.84 13.84 14.44
N LYS A 124 -10.03 15.15 14.57
CA LYS A 124 -9.48 15.94 15.69
C LYS A 124 -10.01 15.50 17.07
N LYS A 125 -11.26 15.03 17.14
CA LYS A 125 -11.90 14.61 18.40
C LYS A 125 -11.27 13.31 18.92
N THR A 126 -11.05 12.34 18.06
CA THR A 126 -10.49 11.03 18.45
C THR A 126 -8.97 10.97 18.29
N LYS A 127 -8.36 12.02 17.69
CA LYS A 127 -6.93 12.09 17.35
C LYS A 127 -6.47 10.89 16.50
N LYS A 128 -7.34 10.41 15.62
CA LYS A 128 -7.07 9.28 14.72
C LYS A 128 -7.21 9.68 13.26
N TYR A 129 -6.45 9.02 12.41
CA TYR A 129 -6.68 8.99 10.97
C TYR A 129 -7.75 7.96 10.70
N VAL A 130 -8.76 8.33 9.92
CA VAL A 130 -9.91 7.50 9.57
C VAL A 130 -9.90 7.30 8.06
N MET A 131 -9.80 6.05 7.64
CA MET A 131 -9.84 5.65 6.23
C MET A 131 -11.25 5.15 5.91
N TRP A 132 -11.85 5.72 4.87
CA TRP A 132 -13.07 5.22 4.25
C TRP A 132 -12.73 4.63 2.89
N PHE A 133 -13.38 3.54 2.52
CA PHE A 133 -13.16 2.88 1.25
C PHE A 133 -14.41 2.14 0.78
N HIS A 134 -14.55 1.99 -0.54
CA HIS A 134 -15.54 1.09 -1.12
C HIS A 134 -15.10 -0.36 -0.90
N LEU A 135 -16.04 -1.21 -0.52
CA LEU A 135 -15.77 -2.61 -0.23
C LEU A 135 -16.80 -3.53 -0.88
N GLU A 136 -16.32 -4.46 -1.69
CA GLU A 136 -17.07 -5.62 -2.12
C GLU A 136 -16.54 -6.87 -1.42
N LEU A 137 -17.44 -7.62 -0.83
CA LEU A 137 -17.08 -8.83 -0.09
C LEU A 137 -16.56 -9.90 -1.05
N ARG A 138 -15.62 -10.70 -0.59
CA ARG A 138 -15.08 -11.82 -1.34
C ARG A 138 -16.18 -12.69 -1.95
N GLY A 139 -16.09 -12.98 -3.25
CA GLY A 139 -17.04 -13.83 -3.98
C GLY A 139 -18.41 -13.21 -4.26
N LYS A 140 -18.61 -11.91 -3.93
CA LYS A 140 -19.90 -11.22 -4.19
C LYS A 140 -19.88 -10.30 -5.42
N GLY A 141 -18.73 -10.21 -6.13
CA GLY A 141 -18.57 -9.24 -7.21
C GLY A 141 -18.85 -7.83 -6.70
N TYR A 142 -19.59 -7.05 -7.44
CA TYR A 142 -20.03 -5.69 -7.06
C TYR A 142 -21.44 -5.65 -6.42
N GLY A 143 -21.85 -6.75 -5.76
CA GLY A 143 -23.19 -6.87 -5.15
C GLY A 143 -23.31 -6.38 -3.70
N SER A 144 -22.21 -6.23 -2.98
CA SER A 144 -22.24 -5.79 -1.57
C SER A 144 -22.44 -4.29 -1.44
N ALA A 145 -21.72 -3.49 -2.23
CA ALA A 145 -21.73 -2.02 -2.22
C ALA A 145 -21.56 -1.44 -0.80
N TYR A 146 -20.54 -1.92 -0.06
CA TYR A 146 -20.29 -1.50 1.29
C TYR A 146 -19.33 -0.30 1.35
N ALA A 147 -19.50 0.53 2.36
CA ALA A 147 -18.46 1.42 2.84
C ALA A 147 -17.70 0.74 3.98
N GLY A 148 -16.41 0.59 3.83
CA GLY A 148 -15.53 0.11 4.89
C GLY A 148 -14.88 1.26 5.64
N VAL A 149 -14.59 1.06 6.92
CA VAL A 149 -13.91 2.03 7.79
C VAL A 149 -12.77 1.37 8.51
N ALA A 150 -11.60 2.02 8.49
CA ALA A 150 -10.42 1.64 9.26
C ALA A 150 -9.82 2.87 9.95
N THR A 151 -9.06 2.66 11.03
CA THR A 151 -8.42 3.78 11.76
C THR A 151 -6.96 3.47 12.08
N ALA A 152 -6.15 4.55 12.19
CA ALA A 152 -4.77 4.49 12.63
C ALA A 152 -4.42 5.68 13.51
N THR A 153 -3.30 5.58 14.24
CA THR A 153 -2.73 6.71 15.02
C THR A 153 -1.73 7.53 14.23
N LYS A 154 -1.23 6.97 13.11
CA LYS A 154 -0.29 7.62 12.19
C LYS A 154 -0.90 7.69 10.79
N PRO A 155 -0.56 8.70 9.97
CA PRO A 155 -1.06 8.78 8.60
C PRO A 155 -0.61 7.58 7.74
N THR A 156 0.60 7.06 7.96
CA THR A 156 1.14 5.91 7.24
C THR A 156 0.56 4.57 7.68
N GLY A 157 -0.31 4.56 8.69
CA GLY A 157 -0.86 3.33 9.28
C GLY A 157 0.06 2.72 10.37
N PRO A 158 -0.03 1.41 10.66
CA PRO A 158 -1.02 0.50 10.08
C PRO A 158 -2.44 0.86 10.49
N PHE A 159 -3.36 0.78 9.52
CA PHE A 159 -4.78 0.95 9.80
C PHE A 159 -5.39 -0.37 10.29
N THR A 160 -6.26 -0.26 11.28
CA THR A 160 -7.06 -1.38 11.79
C THR A 160 -8.48 -1.24 11.26
N PHE A 161 -8.97 -2.29 10.59
CA PHE A 161 -10.36 -2.36 10.14
C PHE A 161 -11.32 -2.28 11.33
N LEU A 162 -12.38 -1.48 11.21
CA LEU A 162 -13.41 -1.34 12.26
C LEU A 162 -14.71 -2.03 11.87
N LYS A 163 -15.28 -1.65 10.73
CA LYS A 163 -16.55 -2.18 10.25
C LYS A 163 -16.76 -1.87 8.78
N ALA A 164 -17.74 -2.56 8.18
CA ALA A 164 -18.27 -2.22 6.87
C ALA A 164 -19.79 -2.47 6.84
N GLY A 165 -20.45 -1.82 5.89
CA GLY A 165 -21.87 -1.98 5.65
C GLY A 165 -22.39 -1.02 4.59
N ARG A 166 -23.62 -1.19 4.17
CA ARG A 166 -24.27 -0.23 3.27
C ARG A 166 -24.52 1.07 4.01
N VAL A 167 -24.27 2.18 3.34
CA VAL A 167 -24.60 3.52 3.85
C VAL A 167 -26.12 3.71 3.68
N ASN A 168 -26.79 4.08 4.78
CA ASN A 168 -28.24 4.33 4.82
C ASN A 168 -29.08 3.17 4.24
N PRO A 169 -28.93 1.93 4.74
CA PRO A 169 -29.70 0.79 4.23
C PRO A 169 -31.21 1.05 4.36
N GLY A 170 -31.96 0.68 3.33
CA GLY A 170 -33.41 0.89 3.28
C GLY A 170 -33.86 2.33 3.04
N LYS A 171 -32.93 3.27 2.82
CA LYS A 171 -33.24 4.64 2.40
C LYS A 171 -33.11 4.78 0.90
N TRP A 172 -34.08 5.43 0.29
CA TRP A 172 -34.04 5.77 -1.12
C TRP A 172 -33.38 7.13 -1.33
N PRO A 173 -32.57 7.33 -2.38
CA PRO A 173 -31.98 8.63 -2.69
C PRO A 173 -33.08 9.69 -2.94
N LEU A 174 -32.88 10.90 -2.44
CA LEU A 174 -33.90 11.97 -2.53
C LEU A 174 -34.19 12.41 -3.98
N ASN A 175 -33.22 12.26 -4.86
CA ASN A 175 -33.26 12.77 -6.24
C ASN A 175 -33.40 11.64 -7.29
N LEU A 176 -33.89 10.47 -6.89
CA LEU A 176 -34.04 9.32 -7.77
C LEU A 176 -35.43 8.73 -7.61
N ASP A 177 -36.09 8.42 -8.73
CA ASP A 177 -37.40 7.75 -8.72
C ASP A 177 -37.25 6.31 -8.21
N LYS A 178 -38.24 5.87 -7.41
CA LYS A 178 -38.26 4.48 -6.89
C LYS A 178 -38.43 3.40 -7.93
N LYS A 179 -38.66 3.79 -9.17
CA LYS A 179 -38.84 2.87 -10.33
C LYS A 179 -37.54 2.52 -11.03
N ASP A 180 -36.48 3.24 -10.73
CA ASP A 180 -35.12 3.03 -11.26
C ASP A 180 -34.30 2.17 -10.28
#